data_6cbf9eaf65aa4682f1877f7fb7305020
#
_entry.id   6cbf9eaf65aa4682f1877f7fb7305020
#
_cell.length_a   1.000
_cell.length_b   1.000
_cell.length_c   1.000
_cell.angle_alpha   90.00
_cell.angle_beta   90.00
_cell.angle_gamma   90.00
#
_symmetry.space_group_name_H-M   'P 1'
#
loop_
_entity.id
_entity.type
_entity.pdbx_description
1 polymer ?
#
loop_
_entity_poly.entity_id
_entity_poly.type
_entity_poly.pdbx_seq_one_letter_code
_entity_poly.pdbx_strand_id
1 'polypeptide(L)'
;MFRGSIPAVITPFSENKVDYDSLTKVLTHLIDNGSHGLVPCGTTGESPTLSHDEHKKIIEETIRVTDKRIPVIAGTGSNNTLEAIEYTEHAENSGADAALIVTPYYNKPVSYTHLTLPTTPYV
;
A
#
# COMPACT_ATOMS: atom_id res chain seq x y z
N MET A 1 7.07 14.13 8.88
CA MET A 1 8.08 13.11 8.53
C MET A 1 7.80 11.80 9.24
N PHE A 2 8.04 10.70 8.56
CA PHE A 2 7.79 9.38 9.13
C PHE A 2 8.97 8.92 9.97
N ARG A 3 8.70 8.32 11.12
CA ARG A 3 9.73 7.72 11.96
C ARG A 3 9.15 6.67 12.89
N GLY A 4 10.03 5.87 13.47
CA GLY A 4 9.66 4.78 14.34
C GLY A 4 9.48 3.47 13.59
N SER A 5 8.68 2.59 14.15
CA SER A 5 8.41 1.28 13.59
C SER A 5 7.23 1.36 12.60
N ILE A 6 7.50 1.08 11.34
CA ILE A 6 6.50 1.15 10.26
C ILE A 6 6.48 -0.21 9.56
N PRO A 7 5.72 -1.19 10.09
CA PRO A 7 5.73 -2.53 9.53
C PRO A 7 5.05 -2.63 8.17
N ALA A 8 5.61 -3.50 7.34
CA ALA A 8 4.94 -3.96 6.13
C ALA A 8 3.83 -4.93 6.54
N VAL A 9 2.61 -4.65 6.13
CA VAL A 9 1.44 -5.43 6.53
C VAL A 9 1.31 -6.66 5.65
N ILE A 10 1.10 -7.83 6.27
CA ILE A 10 0.76 -9.05 5.54
C ILE A 10 -0.67 -8.95 5.00
N THR A 11 -0.94 -9.69 3.93
CA THR A 11 -2.30 -9.80 3.39
C THR A 11 -2.83 -11.19 3.69
N PRO A 12 -3.76 -11.35 4.63
CA PRO A 12 -4.34 -12.66 4.92
C PRO A 12 -5.32 -13.10 3.83
N PHE A 13 -5.28 -14.39 3.53
CA PHE A 13 -6.15 -15.01 2.53
C PHE A 13 -6.97 -16.13 3.16
N SER A 14 -8.17 -16.34 2.62
CA SER A 14 -9.02 -17.47 2.93
C SER A 14 -9.68 -17.94 1.64
N GLU A 15 -9.57 -19.22 1.33
CA GLU A 15 -10.14 -19.80 0.10
C GLU A 15 -9.74 -19.03 -1.18
N ASN A 16 -8.45 -18.69 -1.27
CA ASN A 16 -7.85 -17.94 -2.39
C ASN A 16 -8.35 -16.52 -2.58
N LYS A 17 -9.00 -15.97 -1.55
CA LYS A 17 -9.47 -14.57 -1.55
C LYS A 17 -8.90 -13.85 -0.35
N VAL A 18 -8.82 -12.53 -0.45
CA VAL A 18 -8.39 -11.70 0.69
C VAL A 18 -9.42 -11.83 1.81
N ASP A 19 -8.92 -12.13 3.00
CA ASP A 19 -9.75 -12.21 4.20
C ASP A 19 -9.72 -10.87 4.93
N TYR A 20 -10.73 -10.05 4.67
CA TYR A 20 -10.78 -8.68 5.22
C TYR A 20 -11.02 -8.66 6.72
N ASP A 21 -11.71 -9.66 7.28
CA ASP A 21 -11.89 -9.74 8.73
C ASP A 21 -10.56 -9.99 9.43
N SER A 22 -9.76 -10.91 8.90
CA SER A 22 -8.41 -11.16 9.41
C SER A 22 -7.49 -9.98 9.20
N LEU A 23 -7.62 -9.28 8.07
CA LEU A 23 -6.85 -8.07 7.81
C LEU A 23 -7.14 -7.01 8.89
N THR A 24 -8.40 -6.79 9.21
CA THR A 24 -8.79 -5.85 10.27
C THR A 24 -8.15 -6.22 11.59
N LYS A 25 -8.12 -7.51 11.93
CA LYS A 25 -7.48 -7.98 13.16
C LYS A 25 -5.98 -7.72 13.18
N VAL A 26 -5.31 -7.96 12.05
CA VAL A 26 -3.86 -7.70 11.91
C VAL A 26 -3.59 -6.20 12.08
N LEU A 27 -4.35 -5.36 11.40
CA LEU A 27 -4.19 -3.91 11.47
C LEU A 27 -4.40 -3.40 12.90
N THR A 28 -5.46 -3.84 13.54
CA THR A 28 -5.78 -3.46 14.92
C THR A 28 -4.67 -3.88 15.88
N HIS A 29 -4.17 -5.11 15.71
CA HIS A 29 -3.06 -5.61 16.52
C HIS A 29 -1.81 -4.74 16.37
N LEU A 30 -1.45 -4.38 15.14
CA LEU A 30 -0.27 -3.55 14.89
C LEU A 30 -0.42 -2.15 15.50
N ILE A 31 -1.59 -1.55 15.38
CA ILE A 31 -1.86 -0.23 15.93
C ILE A 31 -1.82 -0.27 17.46
N ASP A 32 -2.50 -1.24 18.07
CA ASP A 32 -2.61 -1.36 19.51
C ASP A 32 -1.26 -1.68 20.18
N ASN A 33 -0.34 -2.29 19.46
CA ASN A 33 0.98 -2.65 19.97
C ASN A 33 2.08 -1.64 19.63
N GLY A 34 1.72 -0.44 19.23
CA GLY A 34 2.65 0.68 19.18
C GLY A 34 3.34 0.93 17.85
N SER A 35 2.83 0.39 16.74
CA SER A 35 3.36 0.75 15.42
C SER A 35 3.19 2.24 15.15
N HIS A 36 4.17 2.84 14.48
CA HIS A 36 4.19 4.27 14.18
C HIS A 36 3.68 4.59 12.78
N GLY A 37 3.38 3.59 12.00
CA GLY A 37 2.83 3.68 10.64
C GLY A 37 2.56 2.29 10.11
N LEU A 38 1.93 2.20 8.94
CA LEU A 38 1.61 0.92 8.29
C LEU A 38 1.89 1.01 6.80
N VAL A 39 2.39 -0.08 6.21
CA VAL A 39 2.63 -0.20 4.78
C VAL A 39 1.82 -1.36 4.22
N PRO A 40 0.58 -1.14 3.79
CA PRO A 40 -0.20 -2.16 3.10
C PRO A 40 0.26 -2.32 1.64
N CYS A 41 0.03 -3.49 1.08
CA CYS A 41 0.28 -3.78 -0.34
C CYS A 41 1.74 -3.59 -0.78
N GLY A 42 2.69 -3.75 0.13
CA GLY A 42 4.09 -3.85 -0.23
C GLY A 42 4.43 -5.28 -0.66
N THR A 43 5.70 -5.58 -0.80
CA THR A 43 6.16 -6.94 -1.17
C THR A 43 5.71 -7.97 -0.13
N THR A 44 5.85 -7.65 1.15
CA THR A 44 5.38 -8.52 2.24
C THR A 44 3.88 -8.79 2.17
N GLY A 45 3.11 -7.83 1.69
CA GLY A 45 1.68 -7.96 1.48
C GLY A 45 1.30 -8.67 0.18
N GLU A 46 2.28 -9.23 -0.52
CA GLU A 46 2.08 -10.02 -1.73
C GLU A 46 1.37 -9.26 -2.85
N SER A 47 1.74 -8.00 -3.02
CA SER A 47 1.14 -7.11 -4.01
C SER A 47 0.98 -7.74 -5.41
N PRO A 48 1.99 -8.47 -5.96
CA PRO A 48 1.83 -9.06 -7.29
C PRO A 48 0.74 -10.12 -7.42
N THR A 49 0.29 -10.70 -6.31
CA THR A 49 -0.75 -11.74 -6.33
C THR A 49 -2.17 -11.19 -6.17
N LEU A 50 -2.28 -9.88 -5.96
CA LEU A 50 -3.56 -9.23 -5.75
C LEU A 50 -4.16 -8.74 -7.08
N SER A 51 -5.48 -8.85 -7.23
CA SER A 51 -6.18 -8.17 -8.31
C SER A 51 -6.16 -6.66 -8.08
N HIS A 52 -6.46 -5.87 -9.11
CA HIS A 52 -6.56 -4.41 -8.98
C HIS A 52 -7.57 -4.01 -7.90
N ASP A 53 -8.73 -4.66 -7.89
CA ASP A 53 -9.78 -4.36 -6.93
C ASP A 53 -9.37 -4.74 -5.51
N GLU A 54 -8.71 -5.88 -5.34
CA GLU A 54 -8.19 -6.30 -4.04
C GLU A 54 -7.15 -5.33 -3.52
N HIS A 55 -6.20 -4.93 -4.36
CA HIS A 55 -5.15 -3.97 -4.00
C HIS A 55 -5.77 -2.67 -3.49
N LYS A 56 -6.70 -2.11 -4.25
CA LYS A 56 -7.38 -0.87 -3.89
C LYS A 56 -8.19 -1.00 -2.62
N LYS A 57 -8.91 -2.11 -2.47
CA LYS A 57 -9.74 -2.34 -1.28
C LYS A 57 -8.91 -2.52 -0.02
N ILE A 58 -7.77 -3.18 -0.10
CA ILE A 58 -6.88 -3.34 1.05
C ILE A 58 -6.38 -1.97 1.53
N ILE A 59 -6.01 -1.10 0.62
CA ILE A 59 -5.57 0.26 0.96
C ILE A 59 -6.71 1.04 1.61
N GLU A 60 -7.91 0.99 1.04
CA GLU A 60 -9.09 1.65 1.59
C GLU A 60 -9.42 1.15 3.00
N GLU A 61 -9.42 -0.17 3.20
CA GLU A 61 -9.69 -0.76 4.51
C GLU A 61 -8.61 -0.40 5.53
N THR A 62 -7.34 -0.38 5.11
CA THR A 62 -6.24 0.01 6.00
C THR A 62 -6.42 1.45 6.48
N ILE A 63 -6.77 2.36 5.57
CA ILE A 63 -7.01 3.76 5.91
C ILE A 63 -8.21 3.89 6.85
N ARG A 64 -9.29 3.16 6.56
CA ARG A 64 -10.51 3.17 7.38
C ARG A 64 -10.24 2.69 8.80
N VAL A 65 -9.58 1.55 8.94
CA VAL A 65 -9.28 0.95 10.25
C VAL A 65 -8.31 1.83 11.04
N THR A 66 -7.33 2.41 10.35
CA THR A 66 -6.33 3.27 11.00
C THR A 66 -6.94 4.57 11.52
N ASP A 67 -7.92 5.10 10.81
CA ASP A 67 -8.67 6.30 11.22
C ASP A 67 -7.75 7.44 11.67
N LYS A 68 -6.71 7.71 10.88
CA LYS A 68 -5.73 8.79 11.08
C LYS A 68 -4.92 8.71 12.38
N ARG A 69 -4.97 7.58 13.10
CA ARG A 69 -4.19 7.41 14.33
C ARG A 69 -2.69 7.36 14.08
N ILE A 70 -2.30 6.73 12.98
CA ILE A 70 -0.91 6.64 12.52
C ILE A 70 -0.88 6.77 10.99
N PRO A 71 0.26 7.16 10.39
CA PRO A 71 0.34 7.28 8.94
C PRO A 71 0.20 5.95 8.21
N VAL A 72 -0.41 6.02 7.03
CA VAL A 72 -0.52 4.89 6.09
C VAL A 72 0.31 5.22 4.86
N ILE A 73 1.31 4.40 4.60
CA ILE A 73 2.17 4.51 3.43
C ILE A 73 1.76 3.41 2.47
N ALA A 74 0.96 3.73 1.48
CA ALA A 74 0.40 2.73 0.58
C ALA A 74 1.44 2.20 -0.41
N GLY A 75 1.55 0.89 -0.51
CA GLY A 75 2.35 0.25 -1.54
C GLY A 75 1.63 0.36 -2.88
N THR A 76 2.16 1.15 -3.80
CA THR A 76 1.52 1.42 -5.08
C THR A 76 2.42 1.11 -6.27
N GLY A 77 3.62 0.61 -6.03
CA GLY A 77 4.55 0.25 -7.10
C GLY A 77 4.09 -0.95 -7.91
N SER A 78 4.53 -0.98 -9.15
CA SER A 78 4.24 -2.07 -10.08
C SER A 78 5.34 -2.08 -11.14
N ASN A 79 5.50 -3.21 -11.83
CA ASN A 79 6.36 -3.24 -13.01
C ASN A 79 5.68 -2.64 -14.25
N ASN A 80 4.42 -2.26 -14.14
CA ASN A 80 3.66 -1.53 -15.15
C ASN A 80 3.46 -0.10 -14.66
N THR A 81 4.08 0.87 -15.34
CA THR A 81 4.05 2.27 -14.91
C THR A 81 2.64 2.85 -14.86
N LEU A 82 1.79 2.53 -15.82
CA LEU A 82 0.40 3.01 -15.84
C LEU A 82 -0.37 2.49 -14.62
N GLU A 83 -0.14 1.24 -14.25
CA GLU A 83 -0.74 0.63 -13.07
C GLU A 83 -0.25 1.32 -11.79
N ALA A 84 1.05 1.61 -11.70
CA ALA A 84 1.61 2.32 -10.55
C ALA A 84 1.01 3.72 -10.41
N ILE A 85 0.80 4.42 -11.51
CA ILE A 85 0.15 5.73 -11.51
C ILE A 85 -1.28 5.61 -10.99
N GLU A 86 -2.04 4.65 -11.50
CA GLU A 86 -3.42 4.42 -11.09
C GLU A 86 -3.54 4.12 -9.60
N TYR A 87 -2.69 3.23 -9.09
CA TYR A 87 -2.68 2.90 -7.67
C TYR A 87 -2.29 4.09 -6.80
N THR A 88 -1.32 4.88 -7.25
CA THR A 88 -0.87 6.05 -6.50
C THR A 88 -1.96 7.12 -6.43
N GLU A 89 -2.65 7.39 -7.54
CA GLU A 89 -3.78 8.31 -7.57
C GLU A 89 -4.91 7.82 -6.67
N HIS A 90 -5.23 6.55 -6.73
CA HIS A 90 -6.25 5.95 -5.86
C HIS A 90 -5.88 6.09 -4.38
N ALA A 91 -4.64 5.81 -4.02
CA ALA A 91 -4.18 5.91 -2.63
C ALA A 91 -4.26 7.36 -2.14
N GLU A 92 -3.85 8.32 -2.95
CA GLU A 92 -3.95 9.73 -2.63
C GLU A 92 -5.41 10.14 -2.38
N ASN A 93 -6.29 9.76 -3.29
CA ASN A 93 -7.72 10.08 -3.18
C ASN A 93 -8.39 9.40 -1.99
N SER A 94 -7.88 8.25 -1.58
CA SER A 94 -8.40 7.50 -0.42
C SER A 94 -7.89 8.03 0.91
N GLY A 95 -6.87 8.87 0.91
CA GLY A 95 -6.36 9.51 2.12
C GLY A 95 -5.06 8.91 2.67
N ALA A 96 -4.30 8.18 1.87
CA ALA A 96 -2.98 7.73 2.28
C ALA A 96 -2.04 8.91 2.51
N ASP A 97 -1.12 8.77 3.46
CA ASP A 97 -0.17 9.83 3.81
C ASP A 97 1.03 9.87 2.87
N ALA A 98 1.37 8.73 2.28
CA ALA A 98 2.45 8.61 1.31
C ALA A 98 2.27 7.35 0.47
N ALA A 99 3.09 7.22 -0.57
CA ALA A 99 3.16 6.03 -1.39
C ALA A 99 4.58 5.46 -1.37
N LEU A 100 4.66 4.13 -1.26
CA LEU A 100 5.90 3.39 -1.41
C LEU A 100 5.92 2.80 -2.81
N ILE A 101 6.83 3.27 -3.64
CA ILE A 101 6.88 2.89 -5.05
C ILE A 101 8.21 2.21 -5.34
N VAL A 102 8.13 0.92 -5.65
CA VAL A 102 9.29 0.17 -6.13
C VAL A 102 9.56 0.56 -7.59
N THR A 103 10.83 0.63 -7.98
CA THR A 103 11.17 0.78 -9.40
C THR A 103 10.61 -0.41 -10.19
N PRO A 104 10.19 -0.23 -11.45
CA PRO A 104 9.65 -1.35 -12.22
C PRO A 104 10.61 -2.53 -12.24
N TYR A 105 10.15 -3.64 -11.69
CA TYR A 105 10.95 -4.87 -11.61
C TYR A 105 10.76 -5.68 -12.89
N TYR A 106 11.81 -6.41 -13.28
CA TYR A 106 11.87 -7.21 -14.49
C TYR A 106 11.90 -6.38 -15.79
N ASN A 107 11.28 -5.21 -15.81
CA ASN A 107 11.27 -4.31 -16.96
C ASN A 107 12.35 -3.25 -16.79
N LYS A 108 12.85 -2.72 -17.91
CA LYS A 108 13.83 -1.63 -17.88
C LYS A 108 13.14 -0.32 -18.26
N PRO A 109 12.75 0.50 -17.29
CA PRO A 109 12.06 1.75 -17.57
C PRO A 109 13.00 2.79 -18.18
N VAL A 110 12.43 3.78 -18.85
CA VAL A 110 13.17 4.93 -19.38
C VAL A 110 12.82 6.18 -18.57
N SER A 111 13.66 7.20 -18.66
CA SER A 111 13.56 8.39 -17.81
C SER A 111 12.19 9.05 -17.81
N TYR A 112 11.56 9.22 -18.98
CA TYR A 112 10.27 9.89 -19.06
C TYR A 112 9.14 9.10 -18.39
N THR A 113 9.30 7.81 -18.23
CA THR A 113 8.33 6.96 -17.55
C THR A 113 8.17 7.36 -16.09
N HIS A 114 9.25 7.76 -15.45
CA HIS A 114 9.24 8.14 -14.03
C HIS A 114 8.65 9.52 -13.78
N LEU A 115 8.70 10.41 -14.78
CA LEU A 115 8.31 11.81 -14.61
C LEU A 115 6.82 12.05 -14.58
N THR A 116 6.02 11.03 -14.84
CA THR A 116 4.56 11.14 -14.96
C THR A 116 3.82 10.69 -13.69
N LEU A 117 4.53 10.34 -12.63
CA LEU A 117 3.89 9.93 -11.38
C LEU A 117 3.23 11.11 -10.69
N PRO A 118 2.11 10.88 -9.99
CA PRO A 118 1.42 11.96 -9.27
C PRO A 118 2.24 12.49 -8.11
N THR A 119 1.76 13.58 -7.53
CA THR A 119 2.49 14.37 -6.54
C THR A 119 2.43 13.84 -5.11
N THR A 120 1.75 12.73 -4.86
CA THR A 120 1.78 12.08 -3.54
C THR A 120 3.22 11.79 -3.13
N PRO A 121 3.65 12.09 -1.89
CA PRO A 121 4.99 11.78 -1.44
C PRO A 121 5.29 10.28 -1.56
N TYR A 122 6.49 9.93 -2.01
CA TYR A 122 6.91 8.54 -2.09
C TYR A 122 8.28 8.33 -1.47
N VAL A 123 8.49 7.13 -1.03
CA VAL A 123 9.68 6.70 -0.29
C VAL A 123 10.40 5.58 -1.02
#